data_43bb40afc0cd0d76863cc27865c52299
#
_entry.id   43bb40afc0cd0d76863cc27865c52299
#
_cell.length_a   1.000
_cell.length_b   1.000
_cell.length_c   1.000
_cell.angle_alpha   90.00
_cell.angle_beta   90.00
_cell.angle_gamma   90.00
#
_symmetry.space_group_name_H-M   'P 1'
#
loop_
_entity.id
_entity.type
_entity.pdbx_description
1 polymer ?
#
loop_
_entity_poly.entity_id
_entity_poly.type
_entity_poly.pdbx_seq_one_letter_code
_entity_poly.pdbx_strand_id
1 'polypeptide(L)'
;GELSREKVFTVSEATWRKWNGSNGGSTMFLRAGEKISVDELLKGLITVSGNDAAAALAVGIDGNEADFVKRMNAMATKIGMTSSKFGTPNGWPDGGVTKVSAADLITLADRLIRDHPDGYARYFSIPRLQHGVSPEGKPIVQPNRNPILGRFAGADGLKTGHTAEAGYCFLGSAKRDGRRLIMVVAGMKSEKARREEAERLMRWGFDAWEGRELVPAGTKVGQVEIQQGARPSVTAETDIAVRMTVPKGYAGGYRAAMQSRSPQTAPIERGASIARLIVTPDGLPPQTTPLLAAKDVARADGAWTRLRSGFYRLAGR
;
A
#
# COMPACT_ATOMS: atom_id res chain seq x y z
N GLY A 1 -10.88 2.06 9.30
CA GLY A 1 -11.96 2.23 10.14
C GLY A 1 -11.74 2.48 11.63
N GLU A 2 -10.53 2.68 12.14
CA GLU A 2 -10.33 2.93 13.59
C GLU A 2 -10.71 4.37 13.99
N LEU A 3 -10.67 5.32 13.04
CA LEU A 3 -11.01 6.71 13.27
C LEU A 3 -11.99 7.23 12.22
N SER A 4 -12.96 8.04 12.69
CA SER A 4 -13.80 8.83 11.79
C SER A 4 -12.95 9.93 11.11
N ARG A 5 -13.26 10.21 9.87
CA ARG A 5 -12.64 11.30 9.10
C ARG A 5 -13.00 12.69 9.65
N GLU A 6 -14.17 12.77 10.26
CA GLU A 6 -14.72 13.97 10.89
C GLU A 6 -14.11 14.25 12.28
N LYS A 7 -13.38 13.27 12.86
CA LYS A 7 -12.70 13.48 14.15
C LYS A 7 -11.76 14.67 14.05
N VAL A 8 -11.88 15.56 15.03
CA VAL A 8 -11.09 16.80 15.10
C VAL A 8 -9.94 16.61 16.08
N PHE A 9 -8.75 17.03 15.68
CA PHE A 9 -7.59 17.17 16.53
C PHE A 9 -7.27 18.66 16.76
N THR A 10 -6.63 18.95 17.87
CA THR A 10 -6.09 20.30 18.14
C THR A 10 -4.59 20.26 17.92
N VAL A 11 -4.09 21.15 17.07
CA VAL A 11 -2.64 21.27 16.80
C VAL A 11 -1.96 21.81 18.05
N SER A 12 -1.06 21.00 18.63
CA SER A 12 -0.32 21.44 19.82
C SER A 12 0.69 22.54 19.46
N GLU A 13 0.98 23.41 20.42
CA GLU A 13 2.02 24.42 20.24
C GLU A 13 3.41 23.80 19.96
N ALA A 14 3.70 22.66 20.58
CA ALA A 14 4.94 21.93 20.34
C ALA A 14 5.05 21.43 18.87
N THR A 15 3.97 20.85 18.34
CA THR A 15 3.90 20.45 16.92
C THR A 15 4.07 21.63 16.00
N TRP A 16 3.34 22.73 16.28
CA TRP A 16 3.44 23.94 15.48
C TRP A 16 4.85 24.54 15.50
N ARG A 17 5.47 24.71 16.67
CA ARG A 17 6.85 25.24 16.78
C ARG A 17 7.87 24.39 16.03
N LYS A 18 7.73 23.07 16.07
CA LYS A 18 8.64 22.13 15.39
C LYS A 18 8.57 22.26 13.87
N TRP A 19 7.38 22.45 13.31
CA TRP A 19 7.12 22.37 11.87
C TRP A 19 6.73 23.70 11.22
N ASN A 20 6.76 24.80 11.96
CA ASN A 20 6.46 26.14 11.45
C ASN A 20 7.70 26.82 10.83
N GLY A 21 7.47 27.64 9.81
CA GLY A 21 8.49 28.46 9.16
C GLY A 21 9.49 27.67 8.30
N SER A 22 10.68 28.23 8.10
CA SER A 22 11.72 27.68 7.22
C SER A 22 12.26 26.31 7.66
N ASN A 23 12.13 25.95 8.92
CA ASN A 23 12.60 24.68 9.47
C ASN A 23 11.63 23.52 9.22
N GLY A 24 10.38 23.81 8.88
CA GLY A 24 9.32 22.81 8.73
C GLY A 24 9.31 22.07 7.39
N GLY A 25 10.08 22.50 6.41
CA GLY A 25 10.04 21.95 5.06
C GLY A 25 8.66 22.15 4.41
N SER A 26 8.09 21.08 3.84
CA SER A 26 6.72 21.14 3.27
C SER A 26 5.68 21.14 4.37
N THR A 27 4.77 22.13 4.36
CA THR A 27 3.69 22.29 5.35
C THR A 27 2.37 22.63 4.67
N MET A 28 1.26 22.36 5.36
CA MET A 28 -0.05 22.89 5.00
C MET A 28 -0.40 24.20 5.73
N PHE A 29 0.56 24.74 6.49
CA PHE A 29 0.45 25.98 7.28
C PHE A 29 -0.54 25.91 8.44
N LEU A 30 -0.49 24.83 9.22
CA LEU A 30 -1.25 24.71 10.46
C LEU A 30 -0.83 25.77 11.48
N ARG A 31 -1.78 26.18 12.34
CA ARG A 31 -1.55 27.14 13.41
C ARG A 31 -1.63 26.47 14.78
N ALA A 32 -0.92 27.00 15.75
CA ALA A 32 -1.05 26.54 17.13
C ALA A 32 -2.49 26.71 17.62
N GLY A 33 -3.04 25.69 18.28
CA GLY A 33 -4.42 25.69 18.77
C GLY A 33 -5.50 25.48 17.70
N GLU A 34 -5.12 25.34 16.43
CA GLU A 34 -6.06 25.09 15.35
C GLU A 34 -6.76 23.74 15.56
N LYS A 35 -8.10 23.76 15.39
CA LYS A 35 -8.94 22.57 15.38
C LYS A 35 -9.16 22.12 13.95
N ILE A 36 -8.68 20.93 13.61
CA ILE A 36 -8.67 20.44 12.24
C ILE A 36 -9.10 18.96 12.18
N SER A 37 -9.87 18.60 11.16
CA SER A 37 -10.35 17.24 10.97
C SER A 37 -9.26 16.30 10.45
N VAL A 38 -9.41 15.00 10.71
CA VAL A 38 -8.56 13.94 10.12
C VAL A 38 -8.63 14.01 8.59
N ASP A 39 -9.79 14.31 8.01
CA ASP A 39 -9.97 14.46 6.55
C ASP A 39 -9.07 15.56 5.98
N GLU A 40 -9.02 16.73 6.62
CA GLU A 40 -8.19 17.86 6.16
C GLU A 40 -6.69 17.58 6.37
N LEU A 41 -6.33 16.95 7.49
CA LEU A 41 -4.94 16.55 7.74
C LEU A 41 -4.46 15.53 6.69
N LEU A 42 -5.29 14.55 6.30
CA LEU A 42 -4.97 13.61 5.23
C LEU A 42 -4.81 14.30 3.87
N LYS A 43 -5.66 15.28 3.55
CA LYS A 43 -5.49 16.10 2.35
C LYS A 43 -4.16 16.84 2.35
N GLY A 44 -3.80 17.48 3.47
CA GLY A 44 -2.53 18.17 3.64
C GLY A 44 -1.32 17.24 3.53
N LEU A 45 -1.35 16.11 4.24
CA LEU A 45 -0.31 15.11 4.19
C LEU A 45 -0.06 14.58 2.77
N ILE A 46 -1.12 14.22 2.05
CA ILE A 46 -1.01 13.55 0.75
C ILE A 46 -0.71 14.54 -0.36
N THR A 47 -1.43 15.67 -0.42
CA THR A 47 -1.35 16.62 -1.54
C THR A 47 -0.05 17.43 -1.51
N VAL A 48 0.29 18.01 -0.35
CA VAL A 48 1.42 18.93 -0.22
C VAL A 48 2.57 18.36 0.60
N SER A 49 2.45 17.11 1.07
CA SER A 49 3.48 16.47 1.90
C SER A 49 3.70 17.22 3.22
N GLY A 50 2.62 17.72 3.85
CA GLY A 50 2.68 18.52 5.06
C GLY A 50 3.31 17.75 6.22
N ASN A 51 4.50 18.18 6.68
CA ASN A 51 5.15 17.61 7.86
C ASN A 51 4.36 17.93 9.13
N ASP A 52 3.79 19.12 9.21
CA ASP A 52 2.87 19.56 10.25
C ASP A 52 1.62 18.68 10.32
N ALA A 53 1.03 18.33 9.16
CA ALA A 53 -0.10 17.43 9.08
C ALA A 53 0.24 16.01 9.55
N ALA A 54 1.39 15.48 9.15
CA ALA A 54 1.85 14.16 9.58
C ALA A 54 2.06 14.09 11.09
N ALA A 55 2.73 15.11 11.66
CA ALA A 55 2.96 15.20 13.10
C ALA A 55 1.65 15.40 13.89
N ALA A 56 0.74 16.24 13.39
CA ALA A 56 -0.56 16.45 14.01
C ALA A 56 -1.40 15.16 14.02
N LEU A 57 -1.38 14.38 12.94
CA LEU A 57 -2.01 13.04 12.90
C LEU A 57 -1.38 12.10 13.90
N ALA A 58 -0.05 12.01 13.93
CA ALA A 58 0.67 11.12 14.84
C ALA A 58 0.35 11.41 16.31
N VAL A 59 0.43 12.69 16.70
CA VAL A 59 0.12 13.14 18.07
C VAL A 59 -1.37 12.95 18.37
N GLY A 60 -2.25 13.26 17.43
CA GLY A 60 -3.70 13.12 17.62
C GLY A 60 -4.17 11.67 17.77
N ILE A 61 -3.47 10.73 17.16
CA ILE A 61 -3.82 9.30 17.18
C ILE A 61 -3.24 8.59 18.41
N ASP A 62 -1.95 8.74 18.66
CA ASP A 62 -1.21 7.99 19.69
C ASP A 62 -0.62 8.86 20.80
N GLY A 63 -0.95 10.17 20.85
CA GLY A 63 -0.49 11.10 21.86
C GLY A 63 0.94 11.61 21.62
N ASN A 64 1.76 10.93 20.87
CA ASN A 64 3.12 11.34 20.51
C ASN A 64 3.62 10.66 19.23
N GLU A 65 4.66 11.23 18.61
CA GLU A 65 5.23 10.71 17.36
C GLU A 65 5.91 9.34 17.54
N ALA A 66 6.51 9.06 18.69
CA ALA A 66 7.26 7.82 18.91
C ALA A 66 6.32 6.58 18.97
N ASP A 67 5.18 6.69 19.63
CA ASP A 67 4.19 5.61 19.69
C ASP A 67 3.51 5.40 18.34
N PHE A 68 3.27 6.48 17.60
CA PHE A 68 2.79 6.38 16.23
C PHE A 68 3.78 5.67 15.31
N VAL A 69 5.08 5.91 15.44
CA VAL A 69 6.13 5.19 14.70
C VAL A 69 6.15 3.70 15.04
N LYS A 70 5.93 3.32 16.32
CA LYS A 70 5.75 1.90 16.69
C LYS A 70 4.56 1.28 15.95
N ARG A 71 3.42 1.99 15.90
CA ARG A 71 2.23 1.57 15.14
C ARG A 71 2.54 1.43 13.64
N MET A 72 3.26 2.39 13.04
CA MET A 72 3.67 2.31 11.63
C MET A 72 4.50 1.04 11.37
N ASN A 73 5.49 0.74 12.19
CA ASN A 73 6.34 -0.44 12.04
C ASN A 73 5.55 -1.76 12.26
N ALA A 74 4.64 -1.79 13.22
CA ALA A 74 3.75 -2.94 13.42
C ALA A 74 2.84 -3.18 12.19
N MET A 75 2.28 -2.11 11.63
CA MET A 75 1.49 -2.20 10.41
C MET A 75 2.34 -2.63 9.21
N ALA A 76 3.55 -2.11 9.04
CA ALA A 76 4.47 -2.53 8.00
C ALA A 76 4.72 -4.05 8.04
N THR A 77 5.02 -4.59 9.21
CA THR A 77 5.17 -6.03 9.42
C THR A 77 3.89 -6.79 9.04
N LYS A 78 2.72 -6.31 9.51
CA LYS A 78 1.41 -6.93 9.24
C LYS A 78 1.09 -7.04 7.76
N ILE A 79 1.44 -6.03 6.96
CA ILE A 79 1.19 -6.01 5.52
C ILE A 79 2.31 -6.64 4.68
N GLY A 80 3.39 -7.13 5.32
CA GLY A 80 4.46 -7.86 4.64
C GLY A 80 5.65 -7.01 4.16
N MET A 81 5.83 -5.79 4.68
CA MET A 81 7.01 -4.95 4.42
C MET A 81 8.19 -5.43 5.27
N THR A 82 8.91 -6.44 4.79
CA THR A 82 9.94 -7.14 5.57
C THR A 82 11.32 -6.51 5.53
N SER A 83 11.55 -5.56 4.62
CA SER A 83 12.84 -4.88 4.39
C SER A 83 12.76 -3.39 4.69
N SER A 84 11.75 -2.94 5.42
CA SER A 84 11.53 -1.53 5.73
C SER A 84 11.41 -1.28 7.22
N LYS A 85 11.89 -0.11 7.65
CA LYS A 85 11.78 0.42 9.00
C LYS A 85 11.52 1.91 8.95
N PHE A 86 10.63 2.39 9.79
CA PHE A 86 10.30 3.80 9.93
C PHE A 86 10.81 4.33 11.28
N GLY A 87 11.39 5.52 11.28
CA GLY A 87 11.89 6.20 12.47
C GLY A 87 11.15 7.51 12.77
N THR A 88 10.42 8.06 11.77
CA THR A 88 9.63 9.29 11.91
C THR A 88 8.29 9.15 11.21
N PRO A 89 7.23 9.91 11.62
CA PRO A 89 5.92 9.82 11.01
C PRO A 89 5.83 10.45 9.61
N ASN A 90 6.79 11.29 9.24
CA ASN A 90 6.79 12.11 8.03
C ASN A 90 7.98 11.83 7.09
N GLY A 91 8.89 10.94 7.46
CA GLY A 91 10.11 10.66 6.68
C GLY A 91 11.18 11.76 6.78
N TRP A 92 11.13 12.61 7.81
CA TRP A 92 12.20 13.56 8.09
C TRP A 92 13.49 12.83 8.40
N PRO A 93 14.68 13.39 8.01
CA PRO A 93 15.98 12.78 8.28
C PRO A 93 16.16 12.42 9.77
N ASP A 94 16.54 11.18 10.04
CA ASP A 94 16.63 10.59 11.37
C ASP A 94 17.94 9.82 11.63
N GLY A 95 19.00 10.23 10.93
CA GLY A 95 20.30 9.57 11.03
C GLY A 95 20.35 8.18 10.40
N GLY A 96 19.46 7.90 9.44
CA GLY A 96 19.43 6.63 8.70
C GLY A 96 18.66 5.50 9.39
N VAL A 97 17.83 5.81 10.38
CA VAL A 97 16.90 4.85 11.00
C VAL A 97 15.82 4.44 10.00
N THR A 98 15.20 5.42 9.31
CA THR A 98 14.22 5.16 8.26
C THR A 98 14.91 4.58 7.03
N LYS A 99 14.53 3.36 6.68
CA LYS A 99 14.97 2.67 5.45
C LYS A 99 13.77 1.95 4.85
N VAL A 100 13.58 2.10 3.55
CA VAL A 100 12.48 1.44 2.82
C VAL A 100 13.01 0.83 1.53
N SER A 101 12.49 -0.34 1.16
CA SER A 101 12.79 -0.93 -0.14
C SER A 101 11.72 -0.57 -1.16
N ALA A 102 12.09 -0.54 -2.44
CA ALA A 102 11.14 -0.33 -3.53
C ALA A 102 10.04 -1.41 -3.53
N ALA A 103 10.39 -2.67 -3.25
CA ALA A 103 9.44 -3.77 -3.16
C ALA A 103 8.40 -3.57 -2.06
N ASP A 104 8.83 -3.11 -0.88
CA ASP A 104 7.92 -2.82 0.24
C ASP A 104 7.01 -1.62 -0.06
N LEU A 105 7.53 -0.59 -0.75
CA LEU A 105 6.69 0.53 -1.18
C LEU A 105 5.62 0.09 -2.20
N ILE A 106 5.93 -0.84 -3.11
CA ILE A 106 4.93 -1.44 -4.00
C ILE A 106 3.89 -2.23 -3.19
N THR A 107 4.33 -3.02 -2.20
CA THR A 107 3.44 -3.74 -1.29
C THR A 107 2.50 -2.79 -0.56
N LEU A 108 3.02 -1.69 0.01
CA LEU A 108 2.21 -0.66 0.67
C LEU A 108 1.18 -0.04 -0.27
N ALA A 109 1.60 0.32 -1.49
CA ALA A 109 0.72 0.92 -2.48
C ALA A 109 -0.39 -0.04 -2.91
N ASP A 110 -0.05 -1.30 -3.19
CA ASP A 110 -1.02 -2.33 -3.57
C ASP A 110 -2.06 -2.57 -2.46
N ARG A 111 -1.62 -2.71 -1.20
CA ARG A 111 -2.50 -2.84 -0.04
C ARG A 111 -3.39 -1.62 0.14
N LEU A 112 -2.83 -0.41 0.05
CA LEU A 112 -3.59 0.83 0.19
C LEU A 112 -4.69 0.96 -0.88
N ILE A 113 -4.38 0.64 -2.14
CA ILE A 113 -5.32 0.72 -3.25
C ILE A 113 -6.43 -0.32 -3.12
N ARG A 114 -6.10 -1.55 -2.70
CA ARG A 114 -7.07 -2.66 -2.61
C ARG A 114 -7.90 -2.64 -1.34
N ASP A 115 -7.26 -2.35 -0.21
CA ASP A 115 -7.92 -2.45 1.09
C ASP A 115 -8.70 -1.17 1.44
N HIS A 116 -8.29 -0.03 0.84
CA HIS A 116 -8.87 1.30 1.10
C HIS A 116 -9.21 2.07 -0.18
N PRO A 117 -9.96 1.48 -1.15
CA PRO A 117 -10.20 2.06 -2.47
C PRO A 117 -10.88 3.44 -2.40
N ASP A 118 -11.83 3.64 -1.50
CA ASP A 118 -12.53 4.93 -1.34
C ASP A 118 -11.60 6.01 -0.79
N GLY A 119 -10.75 5.66 0.18
CA GLY A 119 -9.74 6.57 0.72
C GLY A 119 -8.70 6.92 -0.35
N TYR A 120 -8.26 5.92 -1.11
CA TYR A 120 -7.33 6.14 -2.22
C TYR A 120 -7.91 7.11 -3.25
N ALA A 121 -9.11 6.85 -3.75
CA ALA A 121 -9.78 7.70 -4.73
C ALA A 121 -10.02 9.13 -4.20
N ARG A 122 -10.34 9.25 -2.90
CA ARG A 122 -10.64 10.54 -2.27
C ARG A 122 -9.44 11.47 -2.17
N TYR A 123 -8.24 10.93 -1.85
CA TYR A 123 -7.12 11.78 -1.41
C TYR A 123 -5.98 11.89 -2.43
N PHE A 124 -5.66 10.83 -3.18
CA PHE A 124 -4.42 10.79 -3.96
C PHE A 124 -4.48 11.55 -5.29
N SER A 125 -5.67 11.77 -5.82
CA SER A 125 -5.90 12.51 -7.08
C SER A 125 -6.31 13.96 -6.90
N ILE A 126 -6.30 14.50 -5.68
CA ILE A 126 -6.61 15.92 -5.42
C ILE A 126 -5.56 16.79 -6.11
N PRO A 127 -5.92 17.70 -7.04
CA PRO A 127 -4.93 18.46 -7.81
C PRO A 127 -4.31 19.60 -7.01
N ARG A 128 -5.03 20.16 -6.03
CA ARG A 128 -4.62 21.30 -5.22
C ARG A 128 -5.21 21.21 -3.83
N LEU A 129 -4.44 21.64 -2.83
CA LEU A 129 -4.91 21.87 -1.47
C LEU A 129 -5.15 23.37 -1.30
N GLN A 130 -6.32 23.75 -0.78
CA GLN A 130 -6.55 25.07 -0.24
C GLN A 130 -6.68 24.97 1.28
N HIS A 131 -5.76 25.58 2.02
CA HIS A 131 -5.80 25.62 3.47
C HIS A 131 -5.11 26.87 4.00
N GLY A 132 -5.74 27.52 4.98
CA GLY A 132 -5.25 28.75 5.58
C GLY A 132 -5.38 30.00 4.71
N VAL A 133 -4.95 31.11 5.29
CA VAL A 133 -4.90 32.42 4.63
C VAL A 133 -3.53 33.05 4.86
N SER A 134 -3.02 33.77 3.85
CA SER A 134 -1.79 34.53 3.95
C SER A 134 -1.95 35.74 4.91
N PRO A 135 -0.86 36.42 5.31
CA PRO A 135 -0.94 37.65 6.10
C PRO A 135 -1.82 38.72 5.45
N GLU A 136 -1.93 38.71 4.12
CA GLU A 136 -2.75 39.65 3.34
C GLU A 136 -4.22 39.20 3.21
N GLY A 137 -4.62 38.13 3.92
CA GLY A 137 -5.99 37.61 3.91
C GLY A 137 -6.36 36.78 2.66
N LYS A 138 -5.41 36.42 1.81
CA LYS A 138 -5.67 35.60 0.60
C LYS A 138 -5.62 34.11 0.93
N PRO A 139 -6.50 33.29 0.34
CA PRO A 139 -6.43 31.84 0.48
C PRO A 139 -5.07 31.28 0.04
N ILE A 140 -4.47 30.40 0.84
CA ILE A 140 -3.26 29.68 0.48
C ILE A 140 -3.65 28.46 -0.32
N VAL A 141 -3.22 28.41 -1.59
CA VAL A 141 -3.49 27.30 -2.52
C VAL A 141 -2.16 26.70 -2.96
N GLN A 142 -1.98 25.41 -2.69
CA GLN A 142 -0.75 24.66 -3.04
C GLN A 142 -1.07 23.55 -4.03
N PRO A 143 -0.27 23.36 -5.11
CA PRO A 143 -0.44 22.23 -6.03
C PRO A 143 -0.05 20.91 -5.39
N ASN A 144 -0.63 19.81 -5.90
CA ASN A 144 -0.19 18.47 -5.56
C ASN A 144 1.27 18.26 -5.99
N ARG A 145 2.05 17.60 -5.13
CA ARG A 145 3.46 17.29 -5.39
C ARG A 145 3.67 16.12 -6.36
N ASN A 146 2.61 15.38 -6.71
CA ASN A 146 2.69 14.27 -7.66
C ASN A 146 3.11 14.79 -9.05
N PRO A 147 4.27 14.35 -9.59
CA PRO A 147 4.85 14.92 -10.80
C PRO A 147 4.13 14.54 -12.08
N ILE A 148 3.30 13.47 -12.07
CA ILE A 148 2.61 12.96 -13.26
C ILE A 148 1.09 13.15 -13.21
N LEU A 149 0.54 13.64 -12.11
CA LEU A 149 -0.89 13.92 -11.97
C LEU A 149 -1.31 15.02 -12.96
N GLY A 150 -2.35 14.75 -13.76
CA GLY A 150 -2.82 15.65 -14.82
C GLY A 150 -1.88 15.77 -16.02
N ARG A 151 -0.74 15.04 -16.04
CA ARG A 151 0.24 15.01 -17.14
C ARG A 151 0.27 13.67 -17.85
N PHE A 152 0.22 12.60 -17.09
CA PHE A 152 0.19 11.24 -17.62
C PHE A 152 -1.24 10.71 -17.54
N ALA A 153 -1.79 10.26 -18.67
CA ALA A 153 -3.17 9.74 -18.72
C ALA A 153 -3.34 8.54 -17.76
N GLY A 154 -4.37 8.59 -16.94
CA GLY A 154 -4.67 7.58 -15.94
C GLY A 154 -3.85 7.67 -14.65
N ALA A 155 -2.93 8.65 -14.49
CA ALA A 155 -2.22 8.87 -13.23
C ALA A 155 -3.18 9.28 -12.12
N ASP A 156 -3.13 8.57 -10.97
CA ASP A 156 -4.05 8.73 -9.85
C ASP A 156 -3.40 8.64 -8.46
N GLY A 157 -2.08 8.52 -8.38
CA GLY A 157 -1.33 8.41 -7.12
C GLY A 157 0.17 8.38 -7.36
N LEU A 158 0.97 8.27 -6.36
CA LEU A 158 0.74 8.25 -4.92
C LEU A 158 1.50 9.39 -4.24
N LYS A 159 2.79 9.18 -3.94
CA LYS A 159 3.51 10.07 -3.04
C LYS A 159 4.95 10.30 -3.45
N THR A 160 5.39 11.55 -3.36
CA THR A 160 6.79 11.95 -3.48
C THR A 160 7.51 11.94 -2.14
N GLY A 161 8.83 11.75 -2.18
CA GLY A 161 9.75 11.95 -1.07
C GLY A 161 11.01 12.67 -1.54
N HIS A 162 11.64 13.40 -0.63
CA HIS A 162 12.95 14.01 -0.87
C HIS A 162 13.68 14.22 0.45
N THR A 163 14.90 13.74 0.53
CA THR A 163 15.93 14.13 1.51
C THR A 163 17.26 14.27 0.78
N ALA A 164 18.25 14.91 1.41
CA ALA A 164 19.58 15.02 0.81
C ALA A 164 20.20 13.64 0.55
N GLU A 165 19.95 12.69 1.45
CA GLU A 165 20.50 11.32 1.36
C GLU A 165 19.76 10.46 0.33
N ALA A 166 18.45 10.56 0.27
CA ALA A 166 17.63 9.72 -0.62
C ALA A 166 17.47 10.27 -2.04
N GLY A 167 17.77 11.56 -2.24
CA GLY A 167 17.47 12.25 -3.49
C GLY A 167 15.95 12.40 -3.71
N TYR A 168 15.55 12.71 -4.93
CA TYR A 168 14.15 12.88 -5.30
C TYR A 168 13.53 11.53 -5.64
N CYS A 169 12.51 11.13 -4.86
CA CYS A 169 11.84 9.84 -4.96
C CYS A 169 10.35 10.01 -5.30
N PHE A 170 9.77 8.98 -5.91
CA PHE A 170 8.34 8.95 -6.22
C PHE A 170 7.82 7.52 -6.27
N LEU A 171 6.79 7.24 -5.50
CA LEU A 171 5.93 6.08 -5.61
C LEU A 171 4.72 6.52 -6.45
N GLY A 172 4.58 5.98 -7.65
CA GLY A 172 3.57 6.40 -8.62
C GLY A 172 2.60 5.30 -9.00
N SER A 173 1.39 5.69 -9.38
CA SER A 173 0.37 4.79 -9.91
C SER A 173 -0.39 5.43 -11.06
N ALA A 174 -0.75 4.60 -12.05
CA ALA A 174 -1.68 4.95 -13.10
C ALA A 174 -2.55 3.75 -13.48
N LYS A 175 -3.79 4.02 -13.93
CA LYS A 175 -4.73 3.00 -14.40
C LYS A 175 -5.23 3.37 -15.80
N ARG A 176 -5.08 2.45 -16.77
CA ARG A 176 -5.59 2.57 -18.14
C ARG A 176 -6.23 1.25 -18.56
N ASP A 177 -7.38 1.30 -19.19
CA ASP A 177 -8.07 0.14 -19.75
C ASP A 177 -8.17 -1.05 -18.78
N GLY A 178 -8.52 -0.74 -17.53
CA GLY A 178 -8.61 -1.74 -16.46
C GLY A 178 -7.27 -2.25 -15.91
N ARG A 179 -6.14 -1.91 -16.52
CA ARG A 179 -4.79 -2.27 -16.06
C ARG A 179 -4.20 -1.17 -15.20
N ARG A 180 -3.73 -1.53 -14.01
CA ARG A 180 -3.00 -0.65 -13.10
C ARG A 180 -1.51 -0.97 -13.11
N LEU A 181 -0.69 0.06 -13.13
CA LEU A 181 0.73 -0.03 -12.86
C LEU A 181 1.08 0.77 -11.62
N ILE A 182 1.99 0.22 -10.83
CA ILE A 182 2.61 0.88 -9.67
C ILE A 182 4.12 0.86 -9.90
N MET A 183 4.78 1.98 -9.65
CA MET A 183 6.23 2.11 -9.85
C MET A 183 6.89 2.87 -8.71
N VAL A 184 8.18 2.63 -8.54
CA VAL A 184 9.06 3.42 -7.68
C VAL A 184 10.20 4.00 -8.51
N VAL A 185 10.41 5.32 -8.38
CA VAL A 185 11.59 6.02 -8.86
C VAL A 185 12.30 6.59 -7.64
N ALA A 186 13.59 6.38 -7.49
CA ALA A 186 14.36 6.81 -6.32
C ALA A 186 15.75 7.34 -6.72
N GLY A 187 16.35 8.17 -5.87
CA GLY A 187 17.70 8.67 -6.05
C GLY A 187 17.87 9.67 -7.19
N MET A 188 16.79 10.30 -7.68
CA MET A 188 16.90 11.26 -8.75
C MET A 188 17.56 12.57 -8.29
N LYS A 189 18.33 13.20 -9.17
CA LYS A 189 19.11 14.40 -8.86
C LYS A 189 18.29 15.69 -8.77
N SER A 190 17.05 15.69 -9.29
CA SER A 190 16.17 16.86 -9.32
C SER A 190 14.70 16.48 -9.45
N GLU A 191 13.79 17.42 -9.17
CA GLU A 191 12.36 17.25 -9.45
C GLU A 191 12.07 17.00 -10.92
N LYS A 192 12.80 17.66 -11.80
CA LYS A 192 12.69 17.48 -13.24
C LYS A 192 13.07 16.06 -13.63
N ALA A 193 14.23 15.56 -13.18
CA ALA A 193 14.68 14.20 -13.46
C ALA A 193 13.69 13.15 -12.91
N ARG A 194 13.17 13.36 -11.68
CA ARG A 194 12.15 12.49 -11.08
C ARG A 194 10.88 12.43 -11.96
N ARG A 195 10.41 13.56 -12.46
CA ARG A 195 9.24 13.60 -13.34
C ARG A 195 9.49 12.89 -14.66
N GLU A 196 10.57 13.21 -15.34
CA GLU A 196 10.91 12.64 -16.65
C GLU A 196 11.08 11.12 -16.56
N GLU A 197 11.76 10.64 -15.54
CA GLU A 197 11.95 9.21 -15.31
C GLU A 197 10.63 8.51 -14.95
N ALA A 198 9.79 9.14 -14.13
CA ALA A 198 8.47 8.61 -13.80
C ALA A 198 7.58 8.46 -15.03
N GLU A 199 7.53 9.48 -15.89
CA GLU A 199 6.76 9.43 -17.15
C GLU A 199 7.33 8.36 -18.09
N ARG A 200 8.67 8.26 -18.23
CA ARG A 200 9.35 7.29 -19.08
C ARG A 200 9.05 5.86 -18.63
N LEU A 201 9.21 5.57 -17.34
CA LEU A 201 8.99 4.23 -16.77
C LEU A 201 7.51 3.82 -16.88
N MET A 202 6.59 4.74 -16.58
CA MET A 202 5.16 4.48 -16.68
C MET A 202 4.74 4.21 -18.13
N ARG A 203 5.25 5.02 -19.09
CA ARG A 203 5.02 4.83 -20.51
C ARG A 203 5.55 3.46 -20.96
N TRP A 204 6.79 3.13 -20.63
CA TRP A 204 7.37 1.83 -20.94
C TRP A 204 6.51 0.68 -20.42
N GLY A 205 6.02 0.76 -19.17
CA GLY A 205 5.17 -0.26 -18.60
C GLY A 205 3.84 -0.46 -19.33
N PHE A 206 3.22 0.60 -19.86
CA PHE A 206 1.99 0.49 -20.64
C PHE A 206 2.23 0.14 -22.11
N ASP A 207 3.32 0.61 -22.70
CA ASP A 207 3.55 0.50 -24.13
C ASP A 207 4.30 -0.79 -24.51
N ALA A 208 5.25 -1.25 -23.68
CA ALA A 208 6.04 -2.42 -23.96
C ALA A 208 5.47 -3.73 -23.39
N TRP A 209 4.53 -3.63 -22.45
CA TRP A 209 3.98 -4.78 -21.73
C TRP A 209 2.46 -4.85 -21.82
N GLU A 210 1.93 -6.05 -21.79
CA GLU A 210 0.48 -6.32 -21.70
C GLU A 210 0.16 -7.30 -20.58
N GLY A 211 -1.07 -7.21 -20.07
CA GLY A 211 -1.62 -8.16 -19.10
C GLY A 211 -2.61 -9.07 -19.79
N ARG A 212 -2.32 -10.37 -19.87
CA ARG A 212 -3.26 -11.38 -20.39
C ARG A 212 -4.00 -12.01 -19.22
N GLU A 213 -5.32 -11.91 -19.23
CA GLU A 213 -6.13 -12.57 -18.22
C GLU A 213 -6.12 -14.08 -18.44
N LEU A 214 -5.79 -14.82 -17.38
CA LEU A 214 -5.72 -16.28 -17.39
C LEU A 214 -6.97 -16.88 -16.75
N VAL A 215 -7.38 -16.35 -15.61
CA VAL A 215 -8.58 -16.77 -14.90
C VAL A 215 -9.28 -15.57 -14.26
N PRO A 216 -10.62 -15.53 -14.25
CA PRO A 216 -11.37 -14.46 -13.62
C PRO A 216 -11.25 -14.47 -12.09
N ALA A 217 -11.68 -13.39 -11.46
CA ALA A 217 -11.85 -13.31 -10.00
C ALA A 217 -12.86 -14.36 -9.53
N GLY A 218 -12.70 -14.85 -8.29
CA GLY A 218 -13.56 -15.89 -7.71
C GLY A 218 -13.31 -17.30 -8.25
N THR A 219 -12.25 -17.51 -9.07
CA THR A 219 -11.92 -18.84 -9.58
C THR A 219 -11.33 -19.71 -8.46
N LYS A 220 -11.94 -20.89 -8.28
CA LYS A 220 -11.45 -21.92 -7.35
C LYS A 220 -10.28 -22.63 -7.99
N VAL A 221 -9.10 -22.53 -7.36
CA VAL A 221 -7.84 -23.06 -7.93
C VAL A 221 -7.50 -24.44 -7.36
N GLY A 222 -7.78 -24.67 -6.07
CA GLY A 222 -7.45 -25.96 -5.45
C GLY A 222 -7.90 -26.03 -3.99
N GLN A 223 -7.48 -27.10 -3.30
CA GLN A 223 -7.75 -27.32 -1.88
C GLN A 223 -6.44 -27.22 -1.08
N VAL A 224 -6.51 -26.60 0.09
CA VAL A 224 -5.42 -26.54 1.06
C VAL A 224 -5.82 -27.32 2.29
N GLU A 225 -4.98 -28.27 2.71
CA GLU A 225 -5.21 -29.08 3.90
C GLU A 225 -5.11 -28.23 5.17
N ILE A 226 -6.02 -28.52 6.10
CA ILE A 226 -6.09 -27.82 7.39
C ILE A 226 -5.92 -28.82 8.53
N GLN A 227 -4.99 -28.52 9.43
CA GLN A 227 -4.83 -29.26 10.68
C GLN A 227 -5.53 -28.54 11.84
N GLN A 228 -6.02 -29.30 12.79
CA GLN A 228 -6.76 -28.80 13.97
C GLN A 228 -8.05 -28.02 13.61
N GLY A 229 -8.54 -28.15 12.41
CA GLY A 229 -9.74 -27.46 11.91
C GLY A 229 -11.00 -28.33 12.00
N ALA A 230 -12.18 -27.67 12.09
CA ALA A 230 -13.48 -28.31 11.97
C ALA A 230 -13.71 -28.94 10.59
N ARG A 231 -12.86 -28.61 9.61
CA ARG A 231 -12.84 -29.18 8.26
C ARG A 231 -11.41 -29.60 7.91
N PRO A 232 -11.20 -30.66 7.12
CA PRO A 232 -9.87 -31.15 6.76
C PRO A 232 -9.19 -30.28 5.68
N SER A 233 -9.94 -29.51 4.92
CA SER A 233 -9.43 -28.63 3.87
C SER A 233 -10.30 -27.41 3.66
N VAL A 234 -9.75 -26.41 2.98
CA VAL A 234 -10.44 -25.21 2.51
C VAL A 234 -10.08 -24.91 1.06
N THR A 235 -11.04 -24.47 0.29
CA THR A 235 -10.82 -24.04 -1.10
C THR A 235 -9.97 -22.78 -1.13
N ALA A 236 -8.93 -22.78 -1.94
CA ALA A 236 -8.15 -21.60 -2.30
C ALA A 236 -8.73 -21.00 -3.59
N GLU A 237 -9.09 -19.73 -3.55
CA GLU A 237 -9.68 -19.01 -4.68
C GLU A 237 -8.98 -17.68 -4.95
N THR A 238 -9.19 -17.13 -6.14
CA THR A 238 -8.70 -15.80 -6.54
C THR A 238 -9.70 -14.74 -6.11
N ASP A 239 -9.23 -13.66 -5.49
CA ASP A 239 -10.04 -12.46 -5.17
C ASP A 239 -10.12 -11.47 -6.34
N ILE A 240 -9.11 -11.51 -7.20
CA ILE A 240 -9.00 -10.70 -8.41
C ILE A 240 -8.73 -11.60 -9.62
N ALA A 241 -8.98 -11.08 -10.81
CA ALA A 241 -8.57 -11.76 -12.05
C ALA A 241 -7.04 -11.96 -12.07
N VAL A 242 -6.59 -13.18 -12.29
CA VAL A 242 -5.16 -13.49 -12.47
C VAL A 242 -4.74 -13.09 -13.86
N ARG A 243 -3.77 -12.21 -13.94
CA ARG A 243 -3.21 -11.73 -15.20
C ARG A 243 -1.73 -12.06 -15.30
N MET A 244 -1.33 -12.62 -16.41
CA MET A 244 0.07 -12.80 -16.76
C MET A 244 0.58 -11.54 -17.46
N THR A 245 1.64 -10.93 -16.93
CA THR A 245 2.29 -9.76 -17.54
C THR A 245 3.41 -10.25 -18.46
N VAL A 246 3.32 -9.91 -19.75
CA VAL A 246 4.27 -10.31 -20.79
C VAL A 246 4.58 -9.14 -21.73
N PRO A 247 5.69 -9.15 -22.47
CA PRO A 247 5.94 -8.19 -23.53
C PRO A 247 4.80 -8.20 -24.56
N LYS A 248 4.47 -7.06 -25.11
CA LYS A 248 3.49 -6.98 -26.21
C LYS A 248 3.91 -7.87 -27.37
N GLY A 249 2.95 -8.63 -27.91
CA GLY A 249 3.21 -9.58 -28.97
C GLY A 249 3.88 -10.89 -28.52
N TYR A 250 3.95 -11.14 -27.21
CA TYR A 250 4.46 -12.40 -26.69
C TYR A 250 3.67 -13.59 -27.24
N ALA A 251 4.35 -14.54 -27.90
CA ALA A 251 3.76 -15.72 -28.51
C ALA A 251 4.06 -17.03 -27.73
N GLY A 252 4.82 -16.94 -26.63
CA GLY A 252 5.16 -18.10 -25.81
C GLY A 252 3.99 -18.62 -24.98
N GLY A 253 4.13 -19.86 -24.48
CA GLY A 253 3.23 -20.49 -23.54
C GLY A 253 3.50 -20.08 -22.10
N TYR A 254 2.83 -20.77 -21.17
CA TYR A 254 3.08 -20.61 -19.72
C TYR A 254 2.80 -21.90 -18.98
N ARG A 255 3.38 -22.02 -17.80
CA ARG A 255 3.03 -23.05 -16.81
C ARG A 255 2.41 -22.38 -15.60
N ALA A 256 1.40 -23.00 -15.00
CA ALA A 256 0.77 -22.53 -13.78
C ALA A 256 0.74 -23.64 -12.73
N ALA A 257 1.07 -23.29 -11.48
CA ALA A 257 1.06 -24.22 -10.36
C ALA A 257 0.58 -23.53 -9.08
N MET A 258 -0.25 -24.21 -8.30
CA MET A 258 -0.59 -23.80 -6.96
C MET A 258 0.49 -24.25 -5.99
N GLN A 259 0.96 -23.33 -5.15
CA GLN A 259 1.86 -23.61 -4.05
C GLN A 259 1.22 -23.21 -2.73
N SER A 260 1.19 -24.11 -1.75
CA SER A 260 0.75 -23.81 -0.38
C SER A 260 1.76 -24.36 0.61
N ARG A 261 1.79 -23.76 1.80
CA ARG A 261 2.41 -24.37 2.99
C ARG A 261 1.33 -25.26 3.62
N SER A 262 1.22 -26.50 3.16
CA SER A 262 0.23 -27.46 3.64
C SER A 262 0.87 -28.45 4.61
N PRO A 263 0.19 -28.79 5.73
CA PRO A 263 -1.10 -28.28 6.17
C PRO A 263 -1.02 -26.90 6.86
N GLN A 264 -2.08 -26.10 6.70
CA GLN A 264 -2.30 -24.86 7.47
C GLN A 264 -2.95 -25.21 8.82
N THR A 265 -2.76 -24.35 9.83
CA THR A 265 -3.36 -24.58 11.16
C THR A 265 -4.59 -23.70 11.34
N ALA A 266 -5.71 -24.29 11.77
CA ALA A 266 -6.92 -23.52 12.10
C ALA A 266 -6.74 -22.68 13.39
N PRO A 267 -7.46 -21.55 13.56
CA PRO A 267 -8.54 -21.07 12.69
C PRO A 267 -8.03 -20.39 11.42
N ILE A 268 -8.77 -20.50 10.33
CA ILE A 268 -8.55 -19.79 9.07
C ILE A 268 -9.76 -18.90 8.83
N GLU A 269 -9.55 -17.64 8.62
CA GLU A 269 -10.60 -16.69 8.27
C GLU A 269 -10.79 -16.65 6.75
N ARG A 270 -12.04 -16.45 6.30
CA ARG A 270 -12.32 -16.17 4.89
C ARG A 270 -11.50 -14.97 4.43
N GLY A 271 -10.90 -15.07 3.25
CA GLY A 271 -10.02 -14.01 2.72
C GLY A 271 -8.58 -14.07 3.23
N ALA A 272 -8.24 -14.95 4.18
CA ALA A 272 -6.85 -15.18 4.56
C ALA A 272 -6.04 -15.76 3.39
N SER A 273 -4.81 -15.29 3.18
CA SER A 273 -3.92 -15.81 2.15
C SER A 273 -3.36 -17.18 2.58
N ILE A 274 -3.79 -18.25 1.92
CA ILE A 274 -3.47 -19.64 2.28
C ILE A 274 -2.61 -20.37 1.25
N ALA A 275 -2.52 -19.84 0.03
CA ALA A 275 -1.72 -20.41 -1.05
C ALA A 275 -1.30 -19.29 -2.02
N ARG A 276 -0.53 -19.67 -3.04
CA ARG A 276 -0.15 -18.80 -4.16
C ARG A 276 -0.35 -19.52 -5.47
N LEU A 277 -0.81 -18.84 -6.48
CA LEU A 277 -0.74 -19.29 -7.86
C LEU A 277 0.53 -18.71 -8.48
N ILE A 278 1.41 -19.58 -8.93
CA ILE A 278 2.65 -19.23 -9.63
C ILE A 278 2.42 -19.46 -11.11
N VAL A 279 2.50 -18.40 -11.90
CA VAL A 279 2.44 -18.44 -13.36
C VAL A 279 3.83 -18.13 -13.90
N THR A 280 4.39 -19.04 -14.68
CA THR A 280 5.73 -18.87 -15.28
C THR A 280 5.57 -18.85 -16.81
N PRO A 281 5.60 -17.65 -17.43
CA PRO A 281 5.64 -17.56 -18.89
C PRO A 281 6.98 -18.11 -19.41
N ASP A 282 6.99 -18.68 -20.61
CA ASP A 282 8.21 -19.23 -21.20
C ASP A 282 9.25 -18.11 -21.43
N GLY A 283 10.46 -18.32 -20.91
CA GLY A 283 11.55 -17.33 -21.02
C GLY A 283 11.42 -16.10 -20.13
N LEU A 284 10.43 -16.04 -19.23
CA LEU A 284 10.23 -14.91 -18.32
C LEU A 284 10.21 -15.40 -16.85
N PRO A 285 10.47 -14.49 -15.89
CA PRO A 285 10.41 -14.81 -14.47
C PRO A 285 9.01 -15.25 -14.03
N PRO A 286 8.90 -16.10 -12.99
CA PRO A 286 7.62 -16.50 -12.41
C PRO A 286 6.91 -15.29 -11.80
N GLN A 287 5.58 -15.27 -11.95
CA GLN A 287 4.67 -14.25 -11.41
C GLN A 287 3.75 -14.93 -10.40
N THR A 288 3.52 -14.27 -9.27
CA THR A 288 2.82 -14.88 -8.15
C THR A 288 1.58 -14.09 -7.80
N THR A 289 0.44 -14.77 -7.67
CA THR A 289 -0.82 -14.19 -7.17
C THR A 289 -1.22 -14.92 -5.89
N PRO A 290 -1.56 -14.21 -4.79
CA PRO A 290 -2.08 -14.86 -3.60
C PRO A 290 -3.42 -15.52 -3.88
N LEU A 291 -3.66 -16.66 -3.23
CA LEU A 291 -4.95 -17.35 -3.21
C LEU A 291 -5.51 -17.27 -1.80
N LEU A 292 -6.77 -16.92 -1.71
CA LEU A 292 -7.45 -16.66 -0.45
C LEU A 292 -8.36 -17.82 -0.06
N ALA A 293 -8.61 -17.96 1.24
CA ALA A 293 -9.57 -18.92 1.76
C ALA A 293 -11.00 -18.51 1.38
N ALA A 294 -11.70 -19.39 0.67
CA ALA A 294 -13.08 -19.15 0.24
C ALA A 294 -14.09 -19.10 1.40
N LYS A 295 -13.74 -19.69 2.56
CA LYS A 295 -14.60 -19.83 3.74
C LYS A 295 -13.78 -19.84 5.01
N ASP A 296 -14.46 -19.51 6.12
CA ASP A 296 -13.90 -19.72 7.46
C ASP A 296 -13.72 -21.21 7.78
N VAL A 297 -12.65 -21.51 8.50
CA VAL A 297 -12.45 -22.82 9.14
C VAL A 297 -12.14 -22.60 10.61
N ALA A 298 -13.13 -22.85 11.45
CA ALA A 298 -12.98 -22.76 12.89
C ALA A 298 -12.02 -23.86 13.42
N ARG A 299 -11.45 -23.63 14.58
CA ARG A 299 -10.68 -24.67 15.27
C ARG A 299 -11.60 -25.81 15.70
N ALA A 300 -11.13 -27.05 15.58
CA ALA A 300 -11.89 -28.22 16.01
C ALA A 300 -12.08 -28.23 17.55
N ASP A 301 -13.31 -28.28 17.99
CA ASP A 301 -13.66 -28.41 19.40
C ASP A 301 -13.65 -29.90 19.78
N GLY A 302 -12.87 -30.22 20.84
CA GLY A 302 -12.81 -31.57 21.43
C GLY A 302 -11.78 -32.54 20.85
N ALA A 303 -11.38 -33.53 21.65
CA ALA A 303 -10.35 -34.53 21.28
C ALA A 303 -10.79 -35.44 20.09
N TRP A 304 -12.08 -35.76 20.00
CA TRP A 304 -12.63 -36.59 18.94
C TRP A 304 -12.59 -35.94 17.56
N THR A 305 -12.85 -34.65 17.48
CA THR A 305 -12.79 -33.91 16.19
C THR A 305 -11.34 -33.78 15.73
N ARG A 306 -10.40 -33.66 16.66
CA ARG A 306 -8.95 -33.63 16.38
C ARG A 306 -8.44 -34.99 15.88
N LEU A 307 -8.90 -36.09 16.48
CA LEU A 307 -8.60 -37.45 16.05
C LEU A 307 -9.17 -37.74 14.65
N ARG A 308 -10.40 -37.34 14.38
CA ARG A 308 -11.07 -37.51 13.10
C ARG A 308 -10.36 -36.75 11.96
N SER A 309 -9.87 -35.55 12.21
CA SER A 309 -9.07 -34.78 11.24
C SER A 309 -7.70 -35.43 10.96
N GLY A 310 -7.14 -36.16 11.93
CA GLY A 310 -5.95 -37.01 11.77
C GLY A 310 -6.21 -38.29 10.97
N PHE A 311 -7.36 -38.90 11.15
CA PHE A 311 -7.72 -40.16 10.48
C PHE A 311 -7.99 -39.97 8.98
N TYR A 312 -8.64 -38.88 8.57
CA TYR A 312 -8.82 -38.54 7.14
C TYR A 312 -7.49 -38.35 6.41
N ARG A 313 -6.43 -38.03 7.13
CA ARG A 313 -5.07 -37.90 6.61
C ARG A 313 -4.42 -39.25 6.28
N LEU A 314 -4.76 -40.30 7.03
CA LEU A 314 -4.24 -41.64 6.84
C LEU A 314 -5.03 -42.44 5.78
N ALA A 315 -6.30 -42.07 5.58
CA ALA A 315 -7.20 -42.75 4.61
C ALA A 315 -7.16 -42.15 3.19
N GLY A 316 -6.50 -40.99 2.99
CA GLY A 316 -6.39 -40.30 1.70
C GLY A 316 -5.06 -40.50 0.99
N ARG A 317 -4.35 -41.61 1.25
CA ARG A 317 -3.19 -42.05 0.50
C ARG A 317 -3.54 -43.17 -0.46
#